data_80e6f2263b8c406c21d0e26cdf437d64
#
_entry.id   80e6f2263b8c406c21d0e26cdf437d64
#
_cell.length_a   1.000
_cell.length_b   1.000
_cell.length_c   1.000
_cell.angle_alpha   90.00
_cell.angle_beta   90.00
_cell.angle_gamma   90.00
#
_symmetry.space_group_name_H-M   'P 1'
#
loop_
_entity.id
_entity.type
_entity.pdbx_description
1 polymer ?
#
loop_
_entity_poly.entity_id
_entity_poly.type
_entity_poly.pdbx_seq_one_letter_code
_entity_poly.pdbx_strand_id
1 'polypeptide(L)'
;MIQIEYQTQRLSLRFFLVMLVLFLFQTGFGLLLAAQHLDPLLLSGVLNFNIVRAEHTNLGILWILAGFIGTILFVGPLLSKRELAAPWLIKFLFYALLAVVVWNVFTQVLAQQGIAGWWLGQPMLQEGLEYLEAGRIADVVILIGFAILCYVVLRTFPPIKQWNEIHWGLGLGVLALTAVWVFGLFFIERLDLQEYFRWYVVHYWVEGVWEVIHISLVGFLVVLMFKANVKAVGYAVFWGISLVWLSGLLGNAHHYFWIGTPEFWQFWGSLFSALEPLPLIFCFWHIYLDAHHDRKPIANMPAFAFLLGSVVLEQVGAGILGFTMTFALTNVWSHGTWITLSHAHLALFGTFGMLGLSAAYYAVPLMRGIQNFDQRLGKMAFWLVFTGMLGLGFVFAIGGTIQVFVYRTLGLDWFGGDVSGAMQIAKVFVPVFGLIFTIGVALLVFDLLTLGHRPVITPQADNLASVETHRYAATAEMPRWKQLLTGWEAGVWLLGMWFFGALITLGLLSFNLSGVRAGSPFLPYAMSGIGYSGLLLVTLLFVWRFLSSLNARSTTPQAAAFGTPPAAQPAE
;
A
#
# COMPACT_ATOMS: atom_id res chain seq x y z
N MET A 1 -29.56 14.17 -6.23
CA MET A 1 -28.86 12.92 -6.68
C MET A 1 -27.43 13.27 -6.99
N ILE A 2 -26.47 12.66 -6.30
CA ILE A 2 -25.07 12.76 -6.69
C ILE A 2 -24.94 11.97 -7.98
N GLN A 3 -24.70 12.66 -9.08
CA GLN A 3 -24.42 12.05 -10.36
C GLN A 3 -22.90 12.07 -10.57
N ILE A 4 -22.37 11.02 -11.18
CA ILE A 4 -21.00 11.09 -11.70
C ILE A 4 -20.96 12.21 -12.73
N GLU A 5 -19.92 13.02 -12.65
CA GLU A 5 -19.80 14.20 -13.52
C GLU A 5 -19.48 13.78 -14.97
N TYR A 6 -18.68 12.72 -15.13
CA TYR A 6 -18.21 12.22 -16.41
C TYR A 6 -18.64 10.76 -16.62
N GLN A 7 -19.32 10.45 -17.73
CA GLN A 7 -19.87 9.11 -17.96
C GLN A 7 -18.81 8.03 -18.13
N THR A 8 -17.64 8.37 -18.66
CA THR A 8 -16.52 7.43 -18.84
C THR A 8 -15.91 6.97 -17.52
N GLN A 9 -16.13 7.68 -16.40
CA GLN A 9 -15.73 7.22 -15.07
C GLN A 9 -16.31 5.83 -14.73
N ARG A 10 -17.47 5.47 -15.27
CA ARG A 10 -18.06 4.14 -15.06
C ARG A 10 -17.21 2.99 -15.55
N LEU A 11 -16.26 3.24 -16.46
CA LEU A 11 -15.33 2.22 -16.92
C LEU A 11 -14.40 1.74 -15.79
N SER A 12 -14.08 2.61 -14.84
CA SER A 12 -13.25 2.25 -13.67
C SER A 12 -13.89 1.19 -12.77
N LEU A 13 -15.24 1.10 -12.74
CA LEU A 13 -15.96 0.10 -11.94
C LEU A 13 -15.53 -1.33 -12.28
N ARG A 14 -15.23 -1.62 -13.56
CA ARG A 14 -14.78 -2.94 -13.98
C ARG A 14 -13.44 -3.33 -13.35
N PHE A 15 -12.53 -2.37 -13.26
CA PHE A 15 -11.22 -2.57 -12.64
C PHE A 15 -11.33 -2.75 -11.12
N PHE A 16 -12.19 -1.99 -10.46
CA PHE A 16 -12.47 -2.20 -9.03
C PHE A 16 -13.08 -3.58 -8.76
N LEU A 17 -13.99 -4.06 -9.63
CA LEU A 17 -14.56 -5.40 -9.48
C LEU A 17 -13.51 -6.50 -9.67
N VAL A 18 -12.63 -6.37 -10.68
CA VAL A 18 -11.51 -7.31 -10.87
C VAL A 18 -10.55 -7.25 -9.69
N MET A 19 -10.20 -6.04 -9.23
CA MET A 19 -9.39 -5.85 -8.01
C MET A 19 -9.93 -6.67 -6.84
N LEU A 20 -11.23 -6.58 -6.56
CA LEU A 20 -11.87 -7.29 -5.44
C LEU A 20 -11.82 -8.82 -5.63
N VAL A 21 -12.08 -9.31 -6.84
CA VAL A 21 -12.07 -10.74 -7.14
C VAL A 21 -10.64 -11.29 -7.02
N LEU A 22 -9.65 -10.64 -7.63
CA LEU A 22 -8.26 -11.08 -7.56
C LEU A 22 -7.73 -11.02 -6.13
N PHE A 23 -8.10 -10.00 -5.37
CA PHE A 23 -7.72 -9.87 -3.97
C PHE A 23 -8.26 -11.04 -3.12
N LEU A 24 -9.50 -11.46 -3.34
CA LEU A 24 -10.07 -12.61 -2.65
C LEU A 24 -9.31 -13.91 -3.00
N PHE A 25 -8.98 -14.14 -4.28
CA PHE A 25 -8.19 -15.30 -4.69
C PHE A 25 -6.78 -15.26 -4.12
N GLN A 26 -6.11 -14.09 -4.18
CA GLN A 26 -4.77 -13.91 -3.64
C GLN A 26 -4.71 -14.22 -2.14
N THR A 27 -5.71 -13.80 -1.36
CA THR A 27 -5.78 -14.15 0.07
C THR A 27 -6.02 -15.64 0.30
N GLY A 28 -6.76 -16.31 -0.60
CA GLY A 28 -6.93 -17.77 -0.57
C GLY A 28 -5.60 -18.51 -0.77
N PHE A 29 -4.79 -18.09 -1.75
CA PHE A 29 -3.43 -18.62 -1.93
C PHE A 29 -2.53 -18.31 -0.73
N GLY A 30 -2.65 -17.13 -0.12
CA GLY A 30 -1.93 -16.77 1.11
C GLY A 30 -2.26 -17.70 2.29
N LEU A 31 -3.55 -18.05 2.49
CA LEU A 31 -3.95 -19.04 3.50
C LEU A 31 -3.41 -20.43 3.20
N LEU A 32 -3.39 -20.83 1.93
CA LEU A 32 -2.82 -22.12 1.53
C LEU A 32 -1.31 -22.16 1.80
N LEU A 33 -0.57 -21.07 1.50
CA LEU A 33 0.85 -20.95 1.87
C LEU A 33 1.05 -21.08 3.38
N ALA A 34 0.22 -20.39 4.17
CA ALA A 34 0.29 -20.47 5.63
C ALA A 34 0.05 -21.91 6.12
N ALA A 35 -0.90 -22.62 5.52
CA ALA A 35 -1.16 -24.03 5.83
C ALA A 35 -0.01 -24.95 5.37
N GLN A 36 0.59 -24.71 4.22
CA GLN A 36 1.75 -25.45 3.72
C GLN A 36 3.02 -25.22 4.55
N HIS A 37 3.14 -24.10 5.28
CA HIS A 37 4.20 -23.95 6.28
C HIS A 37 4.03 -24.87 7.49
N LEU A 38 2.80 -25.31 7.79
CA LEU A 38 2.52 -26.28 8.86
C LEU A 38 2.60 -27.72 8.35
N ASP A 39 2.03 -27.96 7.18
CA ASP A 39 2.07 -29.27 6.49
C ASP A 39 2.52 -29.08 5.03
N PRO A 40 3.83 -29.24 4.74
CA PRO A 40 4.38 -29.06 3.39
C PRO A 40 3.79 -29.98 2.33
N LEU A 41 3.15 -31.07 2.72
CA LEU A 41 2.52 -32.03 1.79
C LEU A 41 1.07 -31.67 1.47
N LEU A 42 0.48 -30.70 2.16
CA LEU A 42 -0.90 -30.29 1.93
C LEU A 42 -1.10 -29.83 0.49
N LEU A 43 -1.91 -30.56 -0.27
CA LEU A 43 -2.23 -30.33 -1.68
C LEU A 43 -0.99 -30.29 -2.62
N SER A 44 0.21 -30.67 -2.18
CA SER A 44 1.46 -30.55 -2.94
C SER A 44 1.45 -31.32 -4.27
N GLY A 45 0.65 -32.37 -4.41
CA GLY A 45 0.47 -33.10 -5.66
C GLY A 45 -0.28 -32.34 -6.76
N VAL A 46 -1.05 -31.32 -6.38
CA VAL A 46 -1.83 -30.48 -7.32
C VAL A 46 -1.25 -29.06 -7.38
N LEU A 47 -0.97 -28.48 -6.22
CA LEU A 47 -0.45 -27.13 -6.04
C LEU A 47 0.75 -27.19 -5.06
N ASN A 48 1.95 -27.29 -5.59
CA ASN A 48 3.15 -27.25 -4.75
C ASN A 48 3.39 -25.83 -4.20
N PHE A 49 4.19 -25.74 -3.14
CA PHE A 49 4.48 -24.49 -2.44
C PHE A 49 4.96 -23.36 -3.38
N ASN A 50 5.83 -23.68 -4.34
CA ASN A 50 6.38 -22.65 -5.24
C ASN A 50 5.33 -22.05 -6.17
N ILE A 51 4.41 -22.88 -6.68
CA ILE A 51 3.29 -22.40 -7.52
C ILE A 51 2.34 -21.57 -6.69
N VAL A 52 1.97 -22.03 -5.48
CA VAL A 52 1.08 -21.26 -4.58
C VAL A 52 1.71 -19.91 -4.24
N ARG A 53 3.04 -19.88 -3.99
CA ARG A 53 3.78 -18.65 -3.73
C ARG A 53 3.78 -17.71 -4.94
N ALA A 54 4.07 -18.23 -6.12
CA ALA A 54 4.07 -17.46 -7.36
C ALA A 54 2.68 -16.87 -7.65
N GLU A 55 1.61 -17.66 -7.50
CA GLU A 55 0.23 -17.18 -7.66
C GLU A 55 -0.13 -16.11 -6.62
N HIS A 56 0.24 -16.32 -5.35
CA HIS A 56 0.02 -15.33 -4.30
C HIS A 56 0.68 -13.99 -4.64
N THR A 57 1.94 -14.02 -5.09
CA THR A 57 2.71 -12.82 -5.43
C THR A 57 2.16 -12.12 -6.67
N ASN A 58 1.95 -12.87 -7.76
CA ASN A 58 1.49 -12.29 -9.03
C ASN A 58 0.07 -11.74 -8.93
N LEU A 59 -0.85 -12.46 -8.28
CA LEU A 59 -2.20 -11.94 -8.03
C LEU A 59 -2.15 -10.70 -7.15
N GLY A 60 -1.21 -10.64 -6.17
CA GLY A 60 -0.96 -9.46 -5.35
C GLY A 60 -0.64 -8.23 -6.20
N ILE A 61 0.31 -8.35 -7.11
CA ILE A 61 0.69 -7.28 -8.05
C ILE A 61 -0.49 -6.90 -8.95
N LEU A 62 -1.17 -7.89 -9.52
CA LEU A 62 -2.24 -7.66 -10.51
C LEU A 62 -3.47 -6.99 -9.91
N TRP A 63 -3.89 -7.34 -8.70
CA TRP A 63 -5.05 -6.66 -8.11
C TRP A 63 -4.73 -5.24 -7.63
N ILE A 64 -3.52 -4.99 -7.11
CA ILE A 64 -3.06 -3.63 -6.77
C ILE A 64 -3.03 -2.78 -8.04
N LEU A 65 -2.48 -3.30 -9.13
CA LEU A 65 -2.44 -2.62 -10.41
C LEU A 65 -3.86 -2.33 -10.94
N ALA A 66 -4.79 -3.29 -10.84
CA ALA A 66 -6.19 -3.07 -11.19
C ALA A 66 -6.81 -1.95 -10.35
N GLY A 67 -6.49 -1.89 -9.05
CA GLY A 67 -6.90 -0.81 -8.15
C GLY A 67 -6.35 0.56 -8.58
N PHE A 68 -5.07 0.63 -8.93
CA PHE A 68 -4.46 1.86 -9.47
C PHE A 68 -5.12 2.30 -10.78
N ILE A 69 -5.26 1.39 -11.74
CA ILE A 69 -5.91 1.70 -13.02
C ILE A 69 -7.34 2.20 -12.77
N GLY A 70 -8.10 1.49 -11.94
CA GLY A 70 -9.46 1.91 -11.57
C GLY A 70 -9.49 3.30 -10.95
N THR A 71 -8.56 3.59 -10.04
CA THR A 71 -8.46 4.89 -9.36
C THR A 71 -8.06 6.00 -10.35
N ILE A 72 -7.06 5.77 -11.19
CA ILE A 72 -6.61 6.73 -12.22
C ILE A 72 -7.74 7.05 -13.20
N LEU A 73 -8.46 6.03 -13.66
CA LEU A 73 -9.58 6.21 -14.59
C LEU A 73 -10.78 6.93 -13.94
N PHE A 74 -10.96 6.80 -12.64
CA PHE A 74 -11.98 7.54 -11.89
C PHE A 74 -11.57 9.00 -11.64
N VAL A 75 -10.31 9.21 -11.23
CA VAL A 75 -9.76 10.53 -10.87
C VAL A 75 -9.48 11.38 -12.10
N GLY A 76 -8.96 10.78 -13.16
CA GLY A 76 -8.49 11.49 -14.37
C GLY A 76 -9.51 12.46 -14.98
N PRO A 77 -10.79 12.07 -15.18
CA PRO A 77 -11.83 12.98 -15.64
C PRO A 77 -12.08 14.16 -14.71
N LEU A 78 -12.12 13.92 -13.40
CA LEU A 78 -12.35 14.96 -12.38
C LEU A 78 -11.21 15.98 -12.35
N LEU A 79 -9.97 15.47 -12.38
CA LEU A 79 -8.77 16.29 -12.40
C LEU A 79 -8.66 17.13 -13.67
N SER A 80 -9.03 16.54 -14.81
CA SER A 80 -8.88 17.14 -16.15
C SER A 80 -10.12 17.89 -16.63
N LYS A 81 -11.24 17.78 -15.91
CA LYS A 81 -12.56 18.36 -16.27
C LYS A 81 -13.01 17.96 -17.67
N ARG A 82 -12.83 16.69 -18.05
CA ARG A 82 -13.23 16.12 -19.36
C ARG A 82 -13.38 14.62 -19.29
N GLU A 83 -14.09 14.06 -20.25
CA GLU A 83 -14.24 12.61 -20.43
C GLU A 83 -12.89 11.95 -20.74
N LEU A 84 -12.75 10.66 -20.36
CA LEU A 84 -11.57 9.87 -20.71
C LEU A 84 -11.41 9.76 -22.23
N ALA A 85 -10.18 9.93 -22.68
CA ALA A 85 -9.84 9.71 -24.08
C ALA A 85 -9.96 8.22 -24.43
N ALA A 86 -10.36 7.94 -25.67
CA ALA A 86 -10.38 6.60 -26.27
C ALA A 86 -11.01 5.50 -25.36
N PRO A 87 -12.30 5.58 -25.01
CA PRO A 87 -12.96 4.62 -24.13
C PRO A 87 -12.88 3.17 -24.61
N TRP A 88 -12.72 2.95 -25.90
CA TRP A 88 -12.55 1.61 -26.49
C TRP A 88 -11.21 0.97 -26.11
N LEU A 89 -10.12 1.77 -26.00
CA LEU A 89 -8.81 1.29 -25.50
C LEU A 89 -8.90 0.88 -24.04
N ILE A 90 -9.68 1.59 -23.22
CA ILE A 90 -9.90 1.21 -21.82
C ILE A 90 -10.61 -0.15 -21.72
N LYS A 91 -11.58 -0.40 -22.60
CA LYS A 91 -12.23 -1.72 -22.69
C LYS A 91 -11.24 -2.80 -23.13
N PHE A 92 -10.39 -2.49 -24.10
CA PHE A 92 -9.33 -3.40 -24.54
C PHE A 92 -8.35 -3.70 -23.40
N LEU A 93 -7.86 -2.66 -22.69
CA LEU A 93 -6.99 -2.80 -21.52
C LEU A 93 -7.60 -3.71 -20.44
N PHE A 94 -8.90 -3.57 -20.20
CA PHE A 94 -9.62 -4.44 -19.27
C PHE A 94 -9.57 -5.92 -19.68
N TYR A 95 -9.85 -6.23 -20.94
CA TYR A 95 -9.79 -7.62 -21.42
C TYR A 95 -8.34 -8.14 -21.51
N ALA A 96 -7.38 -7.29 -21.83
CA ALA A 96 -5.97 -7.64 -21.81
C ALA A 96 -5.51 -8.00 -20.39
N LEU A 97 -5.93 -7.23 -19.37
CA LEU A 97 -5.67 -7.56 -17.96
C LEU A 97 -6.25 -8.94 -17.60
N LEU A 98 -7.50 -9.23 -17.96
CA LEU A 98 -8.10 -10.54 -17.70
C LEU A 98 -7.35 -11.66 -18.43
N ALA A 99 -6.91 -11.43 -19.66
CA ALA A 99 -6.12 -12.40 -20.42
C ALA A 99 -4.78 -12.67 -19.74
N VAL A 100 -4.08 -11.64 -19.23
CA VAL A 100 -2.83 -11.79 -18.49
C VAL A 100 -3.05 -12.58 -17.21
N VAL A 101 -4.12 -12.32 -16.46
CA VAL A 101 -4.45 -13.08 -15.24
C VAL A 101 -4.63 -14.57 -15.57
N VAL A 102 -5.46 -14.90 -16.56
CA VAL A 102 -5.70 -16.29 -16.96
C VAL A 102 -4.42 -16.94 -17.48
N TRP A 103 -3.65 -16.22 -18.28
CA TRP A 103 -2.37 -16.67 -18.80
C TRP A 103 -1.38 -16.99 -17.67
N ASN A 104 -1.25 -16.10 -16.68
CA ASN A 104 -0.35 -16.31 -15.56
C ASN A 104 -0.70 -17.59 -14.79
N VAL A 105 -1.96 -17.77 -14.38
CA VAL A 105 -2.41 -18.98 -13.68
C VAL A 105 -2.12 -20.25 -14.52
N PHE A 106 -2.44 -20.22 -15.80
CA PHE A 106 -2.23 -21.36 -16.70
C PHE A 106 -0.73 -21.71 -16.86
N THR A 107 0.13 -20.71 -17.06
CA THR A 107 1.56 -20.92 -17.28
C THR A 107 2.29 -21.37 -16.01
N GLN A 108 1.85 -20.95 -14.82
CA GLN A 108 2.36 -21.46 -13.55
C GLN A 108 2.07 -22.96 -13.38
N VAL A 109 0.88 -23.42 -13.77
CA VAL A 109 0.55 -24.85 -13.78
C VAL A 109 1.43 -25.62 -14.76
N LEU A 110 1.68 -25.07 -15.95
CA LEU A 110 2.62 -25.68 -16.94
C LEU A 110 4.06 -25.73 -16.39
N ALA A 111 4.50 -24.68 -15.69
CA ALA A 111 5.82 -24.64 -15.07
C ALA A 111 6.01 -25.75 -14.03
N GLN A 112 4.97 -26.11 -13.28
CA GLN A 112 4.97 -27.26 -12.37
C GLN A 112 5.27 -28.59 -13.09
N GLN A 113 4.92 -28.68 -14.38
CA GLN A 113 5.22 -29.82 -15.25
C GLN A 113 6.58 -29.70 -15.97
N GLY A 114 7.40 -28.71 -15.60
CA GLY A 114 8.69 -28.44 -16.24
C GLY A 114 8.59 -27.77 -17.62
N ILE A 115 7.44 -27.21 -17.96
CA ILE A 115 7.19 -26.58 -19.26
C ILE A 115 7.33 -25.06 -19.13
N ALA A 116 8.54 -24.53 -19.32
CA ALA A 116 8.81 -23.09 -19.36
C ALA A 116 8.64 -22.46 -20.75
N GLY A 117 8.56 -23.29 -21.80
CA GLY A 117 8.36 -22.84 -23.17
C GLY A 117 9.53 -22.02 -23.72
N TRP A 118 10.76 -22.52 -23.60
CA TRP A 118 11.95 -21.87 -24.13
C TRP A 118 11.90 -21.77 -25.66
N TRP A 119 12.04 -20.55 -26.17
CA TRP A 119 12.13 -20.28 -27.58
C TRP A 119 13.00 -19.05 -27.85
N LEU A 120 13.86 -19.10 -28.87
CA LEU A 120 14.82 -18.03 -29.17
C LEU A 120 15.72 -17.63 -27.97
N GLY A 121 16.07 -18.59 -27.11
CA GLY A 121 16.87 -18.35 -25.91
C GLY A 121 16.13 -17.59 -24.81
N GLN A 122 14.79 -17.47 -24.89
CA GLN A 122 13.98 -16.76 -23.93
C GLN A 122 12.85 -17.63 -23.36
N PRO A 123 12.51 -17.51 -22.09
CA PRO A 123 11.39 -18.22 -21.45
C PRO A 123 10.06 -17.54 -21.84
N MET A 124 9.35 -18.10 -22.82
CA MET A 124 8.17 -17.50 -23.42
C MET A 124 6.92 -17.58 -22.55
N LEU A 125 6.75 -18.67 -21.80
CA LEU A 125 5.56 -18.93 -21.01
C LEU A 125 5.70 -18.47 -19.57
N GLN A 126 6.85 -18.73 -18.96
CA GLN A 126 7.10 -18.43 -17.56
C GLN A 126 8.61 -18.34 -17.29
N GLU A 127 9.04 -17.31 -16.57
CA GLU A 127 10.45 -17.03 -16.33
C GLU A 127 10.99 -17.64 -15.03
N GLY A 128 10.15 -17.72 -14.00
CA GLY A 128 10.51 -18.28 -12.70
C GLY A 128 11.27 -17.32 -11.77
N LEU A 129 11.45 -16.07 -12.15
CA LEU A 129 12.07 -15.05 -11.32
C LEU A 129 11.01 -14.35 -10.48
N GLU A 130 11.21 -14.31 -9.18
CA GLU A 130 10.26 -13.66 -8.24
C GLU A 130 9.97 -12.22 -8.64
N TYR A 131 8.68 -11.84 -8.64
CA TYR A 131 8.09 -10.60 -9.12
C TYR A 131 8.10 -10.39 -10.65
N LEU A 132 8.83 -11.20 -11.39
CA LEU A 132 8.88 -11.20 -12.86
C LEU A 132 8.67 -12.63 -13.39
N GLU A 133 7.76 -13.39 -12.78
CA GLU A 133 7.51 -14.78 -13.17
C GLU A 133 6.85 -14.89 -14.55
N ALA A 134 6.16 -13.84 -15.01
CA ALA A 134 5.52 -13.84 -16.32
C ALA A 134 6.51 -14.08 -17.45
N GLY A 135 6.17 -14.94 -18.40
CA GLY A 135 7.04 -15.16 -19.57
C GLY A 135 6.93 -14.03 -20.59
N ARG A 136 7.85 -14.00 -21.55
CA ARG A 136 7.99 -12.91 -22.53
C ARG A 136 6.71 -12.56 -23.27
N ILE A 137 5.82 -13.53 -23.50
CA ILE A 137 4.51 -13.26 -24.15
C ILE A 137 3.66 -12.36 -23.26
N ALA A 138 3.55 -12.67 -21.96
CA ALA A 138 2.81 -11.84 -21.02
C ALA A 138 3.46 -10.48 -20.81
N ASP A 139 4.79 -10.42 -20.72
CA ASP A 139 5.55 -9.18 -20.55
C ASP A 139 5.31 -8.17 -21.67
N VAL A 140 5.25 -8.65 -22.92
CA VAL A 140 4.92 -7.81 -24.07
C VAL A 140 3.48 -7.31 -24.00
N VAL A 141 2.52 -8.15 -23.60
CA VAL A 141 1.12 -7.76 -23.43
C VAL A 141 0.98 -6.73 -22.29
N ILE A 142 1.71 -6.91 -21.19
CA ILE A 142 1.76 -5.96 -20.07
C ILE A 142 2.33 -4.61 -20.53
N LEU A 143 3.43 -4.61 -21.28
CA LEU A 143 4.02 -3.39 -21.85
C LEU A 143 3.02 -2.64 -22.74
N ILE A 144 2.32 -3.35 -23.62
CA ILE A 144 1.26 -2.77 -24.47
C ILE A 144 0.15 -2.19 -23.58
N GLY A 145 -0.25 -2.90 -22.52
CA GLY A 145 -1.24 -2.42 -21.56
C GLY A 145 -0.82 -1.11 -20.87
N PHE A 146 0.43 -1.02 -20.41
CA PHE A 146 0.96 0.21 -19.82
C PHE A 146 1.05 1.36 -20.83
N ALA A 147 1.46 1.09 -22.06
CA ALA A 147 1.47 2.09 -23.12
C ALA A 147 0.07 2.62 -23.44
N ILE A 148 -0.94 1.75 -23.45
CA ILE A 148 -2.35 2.14 -23.61
C ILE A 148 -2.81 3.01 -22.43
N LEU A 149 -2.51 2.61 -21.18
CA LEU A 149 -2.85 3.40 -20.00
C LEU A 149 -2.20 4.78 -20.07
N CYS A 150 -0.91 4.83 -20.37
CA CYS A 150 -0.15 6.07 -20.55
C CYS A 150 -0.80 6.97 -21.62
N TYR A 151 -1.10 6.43 -22.78
CA TYR A 151 -1.78 7.16 -23.86
C TYR A 151 -3.14 7.72 -23.41
N VAL A 152 -3.98 6.90 -22.79
CA VAL A 152 -5.31 7.32 -22.33
C VAL A 152 -5.21 8.44 -21.30
N VAL A 153 -4.32 8.31 -20.32
CA VAL A 153 -4.13 9.30 -19.26
C VAL A 153 -3.63 10.62 -19.83
N LEU A 154 -2.55 10.60 -20.62
CA LEU A 154 -1.95 11.80 -21.19
C LEU A 154 -2.88 12.51 -22.19
N ARG A 155 -3.68 11.75 -22.95
CA ARG A 155 -4.70 12.33 -23.86
C ARG A 155 -5.92 12.88 -23.14
N THR A 156 -6.21 12.38 -21.94
CA THR A 156 -7.27 12.91 -21.08
C THR A 156 -6.85 14.22 -20.43
N PHE A 157 -5.58 14.40 -20.15
CA PHE A 157 -5.06 15.60 -19.48
C PHE A 157 -5.22 16.86 -20.35
N PRO A 158 -5.39 18.03 -19.72
CA PRO A 158 -5.42 19.30 -20.44
C PRO A 158 -4.05 19.58 -21.10
N PRO A 159 -3.92 20.62 -21.93
CA PRO A 159 -2.62 21.02 -22.44
C PRO A 159 -1.60 21.21 -21.31
N ILE A 160 -0.35 20.81 -21.52
CA ILE A 160 0.70 20.73 -20.51
C ILE A 160 0.91 22.04 -19.71
N LYS A 161 0.62 23.19 -20.32
CA LYS A 161 0.67 24.50 -19.65
C LYS A 161 -0.37 24.67 -18.53
N GLN A 162 -1.36 23.79 -18.47
CA GLN A 162 -2.44 23.79 -17.45
C GLN A 162 -2.25 22.67 -16.42
N TRP A 163 -1.17 21.89 -16.51
CA TRP A 163 -0.91 20.83 -15.56
C TRP A 163 -0.56 21.41 -14.19
N ASN A 164 -1.18 20.85 -13.16
CA ASN A 164 -0.76 21.02 -11.78
C ASN A 164 0.11 19.83 -11.34
N GLU A 165 0.59 19.86 -10.12
CA GLU A 165 1.52 18.88 -9.55
C GLU A 165 0.95 17.45 -9.60
N ILE A 166 -0.35 17.28 -9.42
CA ILE A 166 -1.02 15.98 -9.49
C ILE A 166 -1.03 15.43 -10.93
N HIS A 167 -1.26 16.30 -11.93
CA HIS A 167 -1.11 15.90 -13.33
C HIS A 167 0.31 15.44 -13.63
N TRP A 168 1.31 16.18 -13.14
CA TRP A 168 2.71 15.82 -13.33
C TRP A 168 3.04 14.48 -12.68
N GLY A 169 2.62 14.27 -11.42
CA GLY A 169 2.86 13.00 -10.73
C GLY A 169 2.22 11.81 -11.44
N LEU A 170 0.94 11.92 -11.80
CA LEU A 170 0.26 10.84 -12.52
C LEU A 170 0.82 10.65 -13.95
N GLY A 171 1.10 11.75 -14.67
CA GLY A 171 1.64 11.68 -16.03
C GLY A 171 3.02 11.06 -16.09
N LEU A 172 3.93 11.51 -15.21
CA LEU A 172 5.28 10.93 -15.09
C LEU A 172 5.21 9.49 -14.56
N GLY A 173 4.33 9.21 -13.58
CA GLY A 173 4.14 7.87 -13.04
C GLY A 173 3.74 6.85 -14.12
N VAL A 174 2.70 7.12 -14.92
CA VAL A 174 2.28 6.18 -15.99
C VAL A 174 3.29 6.09 -17.14
N LEU A 175 4.04 7.16 -17.40
CA LEU A 175 5.12 7.12 -18.39
C LEU A 175 6.27 6.24 -17.91
N ALA A 176 6.69 6.41 -16.67
CA ALA A 176 7.76 5.63 -16.07
C ALA A 176 7.34 4.17 -15.83
N LEU A 177 6.08 3.91 -15.47
CA LEU A 177 5.51 2.57 -15.41
C LEU A 177 5.76 1.79 -16.72
N THR A 178 5.56 2.47 -17.85
CA THR A 178 5.81 1.91 -19.17
C THR A 178 7.31 1.77 -19.48
N ALA A 179 8.09 2.80 -19.22
CA ALA A 179 9.50 2.86 -19.58
C ALA A 179 10.36 1.87 -18.78
N VAL A 180 10.11 1.77 -17.47
CA VAL A 180 10.87 0.85 -16.58
C VAL A 180 10.59 -0.61 -16.92
N TRP A 181 9.36 -0.94 -17.32
CA TRP A 181 9.02 -2.31 -17.70
C TRP A 181 9.83 -2.85 -18.89
N VAL A 182 10.31 -1.97 -19.78
CA VAL A 182 11.16 -2.37 -20.93
C VAL A 182 12.42 -3.12 -20.47
N PHE A 183 12.99 -2.75 -19.33
CA PHE A 183 14.18 -3.44 -18.78
C PHE A 183 13.86 -4.85 -18.27
N GLY A 184 12.61 -5.15 -17.92
CA GLY A 184 12.15 -6.48 -17.55
C GLY A 184 11.89 -7.43 -18.72
N LEU A 185 11.93 -6.94 -19.99
CA LEU A 185 11.69 -7.78 -21.17
C LEU A 185 12.85 -8.70 -21.53
N PHE A 186 14.00 -8.58 -20.90
CA PHE A 186 15.20 -9.32 -21.26
C PHE A 186 15.54 -10.34 -20.20
N PHE A 187 15.68 -11.58 -20.61
CA PHE A 187 16.31 -12.62 -19.80
C PHE A 187 17.81 -12.64 -20.10
N ILE A 188 18.61 -12.54 -19.06
CA ILE A 188 20.07 -12.51 -19.14
C ILE A 188 20.59 -13.79 -18.46
N GLU A 189 21.33 -14.60 -19.17
CA GLU A 189 21.83 -15.91 -18.67
C GLU A 189 22.76 -15.78 -17.45
N ARG A 190 23.51 -14.68 -17.36
CA ARG A 190 24.36 -14.40 -16.20
C ARG A 190 23.51 -13.94 -15.02
N LEU A 191 23.48 -14.75 -13.96
CA LEU A 191 22.63 -14.50 -12.78
C LEU A 191 22.90 -13.16 -12.12
N ASP A 192 24.17 -12.75 -11.96
CA ASP A 192 24.54 -11.47 -11.36
C ASP A 192 23.99 -10.26 -12.14
N LEU A 193 24.05 -10.31 -13.47
CA LEU A 193 23.47 -9.28 -14.32
C LEU A 193 21.93 -9.36 -14.35
N GLN A 194 21.37 -10.56 -14.38
CA GLN A 194 19.92 -10.76 -14.33
C GLN A 194 19.34 -10.18 -13.03
N GLU A 195 19.97 -10.44 -11.90
CA GLU A 195 19.55 -9.88 -10.60
C GLU A 195 19.66 -8.35 -10.57
N TYR A 196 20.69 -7.77 -11.20
CA TYR A 196 20.83 -6.33 -11.32
C TYR A 196 19.66 -5.72 -12.09
N PHE A 197 19.29 -6.26 -13.26
CA PHE A 197 18.16 -5.78 -14.05
C PHE A 197 16.81 -6.05 -13.38
N ARG A 198 16.63 -7.22 -12.78
CA ARG A 198 15.42 -7.60 -12.06
C ARG A 198 15.13 -6.61 -10.95
N TRP A 199 16.09 -6.37 -10.08
CA TRP A 199 15.89 -5.45 -8.97
C TRP A 199 15.79 -3.99 -9.40
N TYR A 200 16.44 -3.58 -10.48
CA TYR A 200 16.21 -2.28 -11.06
C TYR A 200 14.73 -2.09 -11.46
N VAL A 201 14.15 -3.09 -12.11
CA VAL A 201 12.72 -3.04 -12.49
C VAL A 201 11.84 -3.09 -11.25
N VAL A 202 12.00 -4.09 -10.39
CA VAL A 202 11.10 -4.35 -9.26
C VAL A 202 11.14 -3.22 -8.25
N HIS A 203 12.33 -2.82 -7.81
CA HIS A 203 12.48 -1.74 -6.84
C HIS A 203 11.98 -0.41 -7.40
N TYR A 204 12.52 0.03 -8.54
CA TYR A 204 12.18 1.34 -9.08
C TYR A 204 10.69 1.41 -9.50
N TRP A 205 10.12 0.29 -9.91
CA TRP A 205 8.71 0.19 -10.23
C TRP A 205 7.83 0.38 -8.98
N VAL A 206 8.21 -0.20 -7.86
CA VAL A 206 7.48 -0.11 -6.58
C VAL A 206 7.82 1.18 -5.84
N GLU A 207 9.08 1.38 -5.48
CA GLU A 207 9.54 2.45 -4.58
C GLU A 207 9.81 3.79 -5.29
N GLY A 208 9.77 3.84 -6.60
CA GLY A 208 9.82 5.09 -7.36
C GLY A 208 8.48 5.39 -8.03
N VAL A 209 8.05 4.51 -8.94
CA VAL A 209 6.90 4.79 -9.83
C VAL A 209 5.57 4.66 -9.09
N TRP A 210 5.35 3.55 -8.37
CA TRP A 210 4.09 3.33 -7.66
C TRP A 210 3.91 4.34 -6.52
N GLU A 211 4.95 4.72 -5.83
CA GLU A 211 4.88 5.75 -4.80
C GLU A 211 4.57 7.13 -5.36
N VAL A 212 5.12 7.49 -6.51
CA VAL A 212 4.77 8.74 -7.20
C VAL A 212 3.29 8.77 -7.58
N ILE A 213 2.76 7.65 -8.11
CA ILE A 213 1.33 7.50 -8.40
C ILE A 213 0.52 7.55 -7.09
N HIS A 214 0.95 6.83 -6.05
CA HIS A 214 0.32 6.78 -4.75
C HIS A 214 0.18 8.18 -4.12
N ILE A 215 1.26 8.93 -3.99
CA ILE A 215 1.27 10.30 -3.44
C ILE A 215 0.31 11.20 -4.22
N SER A 216 0.31 11.10 -5.55
CA SER A 216 -0.57 11.90 -6.41
C SER A 216 -2.05 11.55 -6.20
N LEU A 217 -2.37 10.26 -6.08
CA LEU A 217 -3.74 9.78 -5.85
C LEU A 217 -4.21 10.08 -4.42
N VAL A 218 -3.37 9.88 -3.40
CA VAL A 218 -3.68 10.27 -2.01
C VAL A 218 -3.99 11.76 -1.95
N GLY A 219 -3.12 12.60 -2.52
CA GLY A 219 -3.34 14.04 -2.57
C GLY A 219 -4.68 14.41 -3.19
N PHE A 220 -5.03 13.81 -4.33
CA PHE A 220 -6.31 14.10 -4.99
C PHE A 220 -7.52 13.53 -4.26
N LEU A 221 -7.43 12.32 -3.69
CA LEU A 221 -8.51 11.75 -2.87
C LEU A 221 -8.78 12.61 -1.62
N VAL A 222 -7.74 13.16 -1.00
CA VAL A 222 -7.88 14.11 0.11
C VAL A 222 -8.61 15.38 -0.35
N VAL A 223 -8.27 15.92 -1.53
CA VAL A 223 -9.01 17.05 -2.12
C VAL A 223 -10.48 16.70 -2.32
N LEU A 224 -10.78 15.51 -2.85
CA LEU A 224 -12.17 15.07 -3.08
C LEU A 224 -12.94 14.86 -1.78
N MET A 225 -12.35 14.17 -0.80
CA MET A 225 -13.02 13.79 0.45
C MET A 225 -13.18 14.99 1.41
N PHE A 226 -12.18 15.86 1.46
CA PHE A 226 -12.14 16.98 2.43
C PHE A 226 -12.33 18.36 1.80
N LYS A 227 -12.48 18.46 0.47
CA LYS A 227 -12.54 19.73 -0.24
C LYS A 227 -11.31 20.61 0.02
N ALA A 228 -10.14 19.98 0.23
CA ALA A 228 -8.89 20.68 0.48
C ALA A 228 -8.47 21.57 -0.69
N ASN A 229 -7.64 22.58 -0.42
CA ASN A 229 -7.14 23.48 -1.44
C ASN A 229 -6.14 22.73 -2.34
N VAL A 230 -6.48 22.59 -3.63
CA VAL A 230 -5.66 21.86 -4.61
C VAL A 230 -4.24 22.42 -4.70
N LYS A 231 -4.03 23.75 -4.58
CA LYS A 231 -2.68 24.34 -4.67
C LYS A 231 -1.83 23.98 -3.46
N ALA A 232 -2.42 23.99 -2.26
CA ALA A 232 -1.70 23.67 -1.05
C ALA A 232 -1.32 22.18 -1.01
N VAL A 233 -2.27 21.29 -1.36
CA VAL A 233 -2.00 19.86 -1.52
C VAL A 233 -0.98 19.62 -2.64
N GLY A 234 -1.11 20.33 -3.77
CA GLY A 234 -0.18 20.24 -4.90
C GLY A 234 1.25 20.57 -4.52
N TYR A 235 1.48 21.58 -3.68
CA TYR A 235 2.81 21.90 -3.15
C TYR A 235 3.44 20.70 -2.40
N ALA A 236 2.68 20.08 -1.53
CA ALA A 236 3.15 18.90 -0.79
C ALA A 236 3.40 17.71 -1.73
N VAL A 237 2.50 17.47 -2.70
CA VAL A 237 2.65 16.44 -3.73
C VAL A 237 3.91 16.67 -4.57
N PHE A 238 4.18 17.92 -5.01
CA PHE A 238 5.38 18.25 -5.77
C PHE A 238 6.67 17.84 -5.04
N TRP A 239 6.80 18.21 -3.78
CA TRP A 239 7.98 17.84 -2.99
C TRP A 239 8.05 16.34 -2.73
N GLY A 240 6.91 15.71 -2.42
CA GLY A 240 6.83 14.28 -2.23
C GLY A 240 7.32 13.51 -3.46
N ILE A 241 6.73 13.76 -4.63
CA ILE A 241 7.10 13.08 -5.87
C ILE A 241 8.55 13.36 -6.30
N SER A 242 9.04 14.59 -6.12
CA SER A 242 10.40 14.95 -6.53
C SER A 242 11.45 14.21 -5.72
N LEU A 243 11.24 14.10 -4.41
CA LEU A 243 12.19 13.44 -3.51
C LEU A 243 12.10 11.92 -3.63
N VAL A 244 10.89 11.35 -3.71
CA VAL A 244 10.70 9.90 -3.91
C VAL A 244 11.25 9.45 -5.26
N TRP A 245 11.08 10.25 -6.30
CA TRP A 245 11.68 9.93 -7.60
C TRP A 245 13.20 9.82 -7.54
N LEU A 246 13.84 10.73 -6.81
CA LEU A 246 15.29 10.72 -6.63
C LEU A 246 15.74 9.58 -5.73
N SER A 247 15.07 9.39 -4.59
CA SER A 247 15.41 8.33 -3.63
C SER A 247 15.18 6.95 -4.21
N GLY A 248 14.05 6.71 -4.89
CA GLY A 248 13.75 5.44 -5.55
C GLY A 248 14.77 5.06 -6.61
N LEU A 249 15.28 6.04 -7.40
CA LEU A 249 16.31 5.76 -8.39
C LEU A 249 17.64 5.33 -7.77
N LEU A 250 18.11 6.04 -6.75
CA LEU A 250 19.42 5.79 -6.15
C LEU A 250 19.35 4.78 -5.01
N GLY A 251 18.21 4.67 -4.33
CA GLY A 251 17.94 3.69 -3.29
C GLY A 251 17.91 2.25 -3.79
N ASN A 252 17.61 2.04 -5.07
CA ASN A 252 17.63 0.72 -5.71
C ASN A 252 18.85 -0.13 -5.35
N ALA A 253 19.99 0.49 -5.08
CA ALA A 253 21.24 -0.19 -4.78
C ALA A 253 21.22 -0.99 -3.45
N HIS A 254 20.23 -0.82 -2.57
CA HIS A 254 20.12 -1.68 -1.38
C HIS A 254 19.76 -3.14 -1.73
N HIS A 255 19.25 -3.40 -2.93
CA HIS A 255 19.06 -4.76 -3.45
C HIS A 255 20.34 -5.38 -4.04
N TYR A 256 21.41 -4.60 -4.18
CA TYR A 256 22.65 -5.03 -4.84
C TYR A 256 23.74 -5.51 -3.87
N PHE A 257 23.46 -5.54 -2.57
CA PHE A 257 24.45 -5.91 -1.54
C PHE A 257 25.05 -7.31 -1.74
N TRP A 258 24.31 -8.23 -2.35
CA TRP A 258 24.65 -9.67 -2.40
C TRP A 258 24.99 -10.18 -3.79
N ILE A 259 25.03 -9.31 -4.80
CA ILE A 259 25.25 -9.69 -6.19
C ILE A 259 26.62 -9.26 -6.75
N GLY A 260 27.54 -8.86 -5.87
CA GLY A 260 28.91 -8.50 -6.29
C GLY A 260 29.06 -7.15 -6.97
N THR A 261 28.17 -6.21 -6.73
CA THR A 261 28.28 -4.84 -7.24
C THR A 261 29.37 -4.05 -6.50
N PRO A 262 29.92 -2.97 -7.11
CA PRO A 262 30.87 -2.10 -6.46
C PRO A 262 30.37 -1.52 -5.15
N GLU A 263 31.25 -1.34 -4.16
CA GLU A 263 30.92 -0.89 -2.79
C GLU A 263 30.21 0.47 -2.76
N PHE A 264 30.46 1.35 -3.72
CA PHE A 264 29.78 2.66 -3.76
C PHE A 264 28.26 2.52 -3.89
N TRP A 265 27.75 1.44 -4.49
CA TRP A 265 26.31 1.18 -4.55
C TRP A 265 25.73 0.86 -3.17
N GLN A 266 26.50 0.18 -2.32
CA GLN A 266 26.07 -0.10 -0.93
C GLN A 266 25.90 1.20 -0.14
N PHE A 267 26.82 2.17 -0.32
CA PHE A 267 26.70 3.47 0.31
C PHE A 267 25.48 4.25 -0.20
N TRP A 268 25.34 4.39 -1.50
CA TRP A 268 24.24 5.15 -2.10
C TRP A 268 22.88 4.49 -1.84
N GLY A 269 22.77 3.17 -1.99
CA GLY A 269 21.56 2.42 -1.68
C GLY A 269 21.11 2.61 -0.24
N SER A 270 22.04 2.46 0.71
CA SER A 270 21.74 2.68 2.13
C SER A 270 21.30 4.12 2.42
N LEU A 271 22.02 5.11 1.90
CA LEU A 271 21.73 6.52 2.15
C LEU A 271 20.36 6.94 1.62
N PHE A 272 20.10 6.68 0.34
CA PHE A 272 18.87 7.16 -0.30
C PHE A 272 17.64 6.41 0.18
N SER A 273 17.71 5.09 0.37
CA SER A 273 16.60 4.34 0.97
C SER A 273 16.34 4.72 2.42
N ALA A 274 17.38 5.03 3.19
CA ALA A 274 17.19 5.52 4.56
C ALA A 274 16.53 6.91 4.61
N LEU A 275 16.69 7.72 3.57
CA LEU A 275 16.07 9.05 3.46
C LEU A 275 14.65 9.00 2.87
N GLU A 276 14.26 7.91 2.22
CA GLU A 276 12.99 7.76 1.50
C GLU A 276 11.72 7.98 2.34
N PRO A 277 11.64 7.56 3.62
CA PRO A 277 10.48 7.86 4.46
C PRO A 277 10.26 9.35 4.73
N LEU A 278 11.30 10.17 4.69
CA LEU A 278 11.20 11.59 5.04
C LEU A 278 10.33 12.40 4.07
N PRO A 279 10.48 12.27 2.74
CA PRO A 279 9.58 12.91 1.78
C PRO A 279 8.12 12.55 1.98
N LEU A 280 7.85 11.28 2.27
CA LEU A 280 6.49 10.77 2.48
C LEU A 280 5.87 11.36 3.76
N ILE A 281 6.61 11.37 4.87
CA ILE A 281 6.19 12.01 6.11
C ILE A 281 5.89 13.49 5.89
N PHE A 282 6.79 14.19 5.23
CA PHE A 282 6.62 15.60 4.90
C PHE A 282 5.38 15.84 4.04
N CYS A 283 5.23 15.07 2.96
CA CYS A 283 4.11 15.18 2.02
C CYS A 283 2.77 14.95 2.75
N PHE A 284 2.64 13.83 3.45
CA PHE A 284 1.39 13.48 4.13
C PHE A 284 1.06 14.42 5.29
N TRP A 285 2.07 14.90 6.00
CA TRP A 285 1.88 15.89 7.04
C TRP A 285 1.31 17.20 6.47
N HIS A 286 1.88 17.71 5.37
CA HIS A 286 1.38 18.92 4.72
C HIS A 286 -0.01 18.72 4.11
N ILE A 287 -0.25 17.61 3.40
CA ILE A 287 -1.58 17.27 2.87
C ILE A 287 -2.60 17.25 4.01
N TYR A 288 -2.22 16.64 5.13
CA TYR A 288 -3.07 16.55 6.29
C TYR A 288 -3.39 17.93 6.88
N LEU A 289 -2.39 18.79 7.11
CA LEU A 289 -2.60 20.13 7.66
C LEU A 289 -3.55 20.95 6.77
N ASP A 290 -3.36 20.88 5.45
CA ASP A 290 -4.18 21.61 4.49
C ASP A 290 -5.61 21.05 4.38
N ALA A 291 -5.76 19.73 4.45
CA ALA A 291 -7.07 19.09 4.42
C ALA A 291 -7.92 19.45 5.63
N HIS A 292 -7.28 19.83 6.73
CA HIS A 292 -7.95 20.04 8.00
C HIS A 292 -8.10 21.51 8.41
N HIS A 293 -7.68 22.41 7.55
CA HIS A 293 -7.86 23.84 7.82
C HIS A 293 -9.34 24.20 7.95
N ASP A 294 -10.21 23.52 7.18
CA ASP A 294 -11.66 23.66 7.24
C ASP A 294 -12.31 22.35 7.72
N ARG A 295 -12.84 22.30 8.93
CA ARG A 295 -13.43 21.10 9.50
C ARG A 295 -14.65 20.64 8.74
N LYS A 296 -14.56 19.48 8.09
CA LYS A 296 -15.67 18.83 7.41
C LYS A 296 -15.94 17.47 8.05
N PRO A 297 -17.21 17.14 8.32
CA PRO A 297 -17.52 15.78 8.74
C PRO A 297 -17.15 14.80 7.64
N ILE A 298 -16.59 13.67 8.04
CA ILE A 298 -16.22 12.59 7.12
C ILE A 298 -17.51 11.83 6.79
N ALA A 299 -17.98 12.00 5.57
CA ALA A 299 -19.21 11.40 5.11
C ALA A 299 -19.06 9.89 4.85
N ASN A 300 -17.91 9.47 4.29
CA ASN A 300 -17.60 8.08 3.94
C ASN A 300 -16.44 7.58 4.79
N MET A 301 -16.77 7.04 5.97
CA MET A 301 -15.77 6.60 6.94
C MET A 301 -14.96 5.38 6.47
N PRO A 302 -15.53 4.35 5.79
CA PRO A 302 -14.71 3.27 5.24
C PRO A 302 -13.65 3.76 4.26
N ALA A 303 -14.01 4.61 3.29
CA ALA A 303 -13.04 5.18 2.34
C ALA A 303 -11.92 5.93 3.06
N PHE A 304 -12.28 6.74 4.05
CA PHE A 304 -11.30 7.48 4.85
C PHE A 304 -10.41 6.56 5.70
N ALA A 305 -10.98 5.56 6.35
CA ALA A 305 -10.22 4.63 7.18
C ALA A 305 -9.17 3.86 6.37
N PHE A 306 -9.52 3.38 5.17
CA PHE A 306 -8.57 2.75 4.27
C PHE A 306 -7.52 3.74 3.75
N LEU A 307 -7.86 5.01 3.49
CA LEU A 307 -6.88 6.03 3.12
C LEU A 307 -5.89 6.31 4.26
N LEU A 308 -6.39 6.46 5.47
CA LEU A 308 -5.55 6.62 6.65
C LEU A 308 -4.68 5.38 6.89
N GLY A 309 -5.26 4.19 6.75
CA GLY A 309 -4.53 2.92 6.83
C GLY A 309 -3.40 2.82 5.82
N SER A 310 -3.63 3.29 4.58
CA SER A 310 -2.61 3.36 3.54
C SER A 310 -1.40 4.19 4.01
N VAL A 311 -1.63 5.42 4.44
CA VAL A 311 -0.56 6.33 4.90
C VAL A 311 0.16 5.78 6.15
N VAL A 312 -0.59 5.19 7.10
CA VAL A 312 0.02 4.66 8.34
C VAL A 312 0.87 3.43 8.05
N LEU A 313 0.37 2.48 7.26
CA LEU A 313 1.12 1.26 6.94
C LEU A 313 2.28 1.52 5.99
N GLU A 314 2.20 2.56 5.15
CA GLU A 314 3.34 3.03 4.38
C GLU A 314 4.48 3.47 5.33
N GLN A 315 4.19 4.25 6.36
CA GLN A 315 5.22 4.66 7.33
C GLN A 315 5.75 3.48 8.15
N VAL A 316 4.91 2.53 8.54
CA VAL A 316 5.33 1.37 9.33
C VAL A 316 6.04 0.33 8.45
N GLY A 317 5.43 -0.06 7.34
CA GLY A 317 5.92 -1.12 6.47
C GLY A 317 7.05 -0.68 5.55
N ALA A 318 6.82 0.32 4.71
CA ALA A 318 7.84 0.82 3.80
C ALA A 318 8.85 1.70 4.53
N GLY A 319 8.39 2.67 5.33
CA GLY A 319 9.26 3.60 6.04
C GLY A 319 10.11 2.92 7.10
N ILE A 320 9.53 2.54 8.24
CA ILE A 320 10.30 2.09 9.41
C ILE A 320 10.97 0.74 9.18
N LEU A 321 10.24 -0.26 8.69
CA LEU A 321 10.83 -1.58 8.44
C LEU A 321 11.80 -1.54 7.25
N GLY A 322 11.49 -0.81 6.18
CA GLY A 322 12.41 -0.55 5.08
C GLY A 322 13.70 0.07 5.58
N PHE A 323 13.62 1.18 6.33
CA PHE A 323 14.77 1.85 6.95
C PHE A 323 15.66 0.87 7.72
N THR A 324 15.07 -0.03 8.52
CA THR A 324 15.86 -1.00 9.30
C THR A 324 16.66 -1.98 8.44
N MET A 325 16.24 -2.21 7.18
CA MET A 325 16.84 -3.19 6.27
C MET A 325 17.76 -2.57 5.20
N THR A 326 17.73 -1.25 5.04
CA THR A 326 18.49 -0.56 3.97
C THR A 326 19.99 -0.45 4.23
N PHE A 327 20.43 -0.66 5.45
CA PHE A 327 21.86 -0.62 5.76
C PHE A 327 22.49 -2.00 5.54
N ALA A 328 23.65 -2.05 4.90
CA ALA A 328 24.37 -3.31 4.68
C ALA A 328 24.63 -4.07 6.00
N LEU A 329 24.91 -3.34 7.09
CA LEU A 329 25.17 -3.91 8.42
C LEU A 329 23.94 -4.60 9.04
N THR A 330 22.74 -4.14 8.77
CA THR A 330 21.50 -4.79 9.23
C THR A 330 21.00 -5.80 8.20
N ASN A 331 21.18 -5.50 6.92
CA ASN A 331 20.75 -6.35 5.83
C ASN A 331 21.44 -7.73 5.85
N VAL A 332 22.72 -7.79 6.24
CA VAL A 332 23.45 -9.06 6.40
C VAL A 332 22.71 -10.04 7.33
N TRP A 333 21.95 -9.55 8.28
CA TRP A 333 21.16 -10.37 9.20
C TRP A 333 19.74 -10.62 8.71
N SER A 334 19.08 -9.59 8.19
CA SER A 334 17.66 -9.66 7.80
C SER A 334 17.41 -10.28 6.43
N HIS A 335 18.36 -10.21 5.50
CA HIS A 335 18.20 -10.70 4.14
C HIS A 335 17.85 -12.20 4.10
N GLY A 336 16.83 -12.56 3.32
CA GLY A 336 16.37 -13.94 3.17
C GLY A 336 15.68 -14.52 4.41
N THR A 337 15.32 -13.68 5.39
CA THR A 337 14.51 -14.09 6.57
C THR A 337 13.07 -13.61 6.44
N TRP A 338 12.21 -14.03 7.36
CA TRP A 338 10.82 -13.57 7.42
C TRP A 338 10.68 -12.07 7.78
N ILE A 339 11.74 -11.40 8.20
CA ILE A 339 11.74 -9.94 8.34
C ILE A 339 11.41 -9.29 6.99
N THR A 340 11.96 -9.80 5.89
CA THR A 340 11.65 -9.31 4.54
C THR A 340 10.17 -9.51 4.18
N LEU A 341 9.58 -10.65 4.57
CA LEU A 341 8.15 -10.89 4.38
C LEU A 341 7.29 -9.90 5.16
N SER A 342 7.70 -9.56 6.40
CA SER A 342 7.01 -8.53 7.19
C SER A 342 6.97 -7.19 6.47
N HIS A 343 8.14 -6.73 6.00
CA HIS A 343 8.25 -5.51 5.21
C HIS A 343 7.38 -5.56 3.96
N ALA A 344 7.51 -6.60 3.14
CA ALA A 344 6.79 -6.71 1.87
C ALA A 344 5.26 -6.68 2.05
N HIS A 345 4.71 -7.41 3.05
CA HIS A 345 3.27 -7.42 3.28
C HIS A 345 2.74 -6.07 3.77
N LEU A 346 3.43 -5.45 4.74
CA LEU A 346 3.01 -4.17 5.29
C LEU A 346 3.20 -3.03 4.29
N ALA A 347 4.25 -3.07 3.47
CA ALA A 347 4.50 -2.07 2.44
C ALA A 347 3.53 -2.21 1.25
N LEU A 348 3.54 -3.35 0.56
CA LEU A 348 2.76 -3.51 -0.67
C LEU A 348 1.24 -3.44 -0.43
N PHE A 349 0.74 -4.26 0.50
CA PHE A 349 -0.68 -4.22 0.84
C PHE A 349 -1.03 -2.91 1.55
N GLY A 350 -0.23 -2.54 2.55
CA GLY A 350 -0.52 -1.36 3.38
C GLY A 350 -0.56 -0.08 2.55
N THR A 351 0.49 0.19 1.79
CA THR A 351 0.59 1.41 0.98
C THR A 351 -0.41 1.39 -0.17
N PHE A 352 -0.23 0.43 -1.07
CA PHE A 352 -0.91 0.48 -2.37
C PHE A 352 -2.26 -0.22 -2.37
N GLY A 353 -2.36 -1.35 -1.68
CA GLY A 353 -3.60 -2.09 -1.57
C GLY A 353 -4.70 -1.29 -0.86
N MET A 354 -4.38 -0.71 0.29
CA MET A 354 -5.37 0.08 1.03
C MET A 354 -5.79 1.35 0.29
N LEU A 355 -4.92 1.97 -0.51
CA LEU A 355 -5.30 3.08 -1.37
C LEU A 355 -6.36 2.65 -2.40
N GLY A 356 -6.15 1.52 -3.08
CA GLY A 356 -7.13 0.97 -4.02
C GLY A 356 -8.48 0.68 -3.37
N LEU A 357 -8.47 0.14 -2.14
CA LEU A 357 -9.69 -0.12 -1.36
C LEU A 357 -10.38 1.18 -0.93
N SER A 358 -9.61 2.19 -0.50
CA SER A 358 -10.14 3.54 -0.21
C SER A 358 -10.85 4.13 -1.42
N ALA A 359 -10.17 4.09 -2.57
CA ALA A 359 -10.73 4.58 -3.83
C ALA A 359 -12.00 3.82 -4.24
N ALA A 360 -12.04 2.51 -4.06
CA ALA A 360 -13.23 1.70 -4.33
C ALA A 360 -14.41 2.09 -3.42
N TYR A 361 -14.20 2.24 -2.11
CA TYR A 361 -15.25 2.70 -1.20
C TYR A 361 -15.74 4.11 -1.49
N TYR A 362 -14.89 4.97 -2.06
CA TYR A 362 -15.29 6.30 -2.50
C TYR A 362 -16.03 6.28 -3.85
N ALA A 363 -15.47 5.59 -4.84
CA ALA A 363 -15.92 5.65 -6.22
C ALA A 363 -17.14 4.76 -6.53
N VAL A 364 -17.18 3.51 -5.97
CA VAL A 364 -18.23 2.54 -6.29
C VAL A 364 -19.63 3.05 -5.93
N PRO A 365 -19.89 3.62 -4.74
CA PRO A 365 -21.19 4.19 -4.42
C PRO A 365 -21.59 5.31 -5.39
N LEU A 366 -20.67 6.21 -5.72
CA LEU A 366 -20.92 7.31 -6.65
C LEU A 366 -21.31 6.80 -8.04
N MET A 367 -20.55 5.83 -8.60
CA MET A 367 -20.83 5.27 -9.91
C MET A 367 -22.15 4.49 -9.97
N ARG A 368 -22.59 3.93 -8.84
CA ARG A 368 -23.86 3.23 -8.71
C ARG A 368 -25.02 4.15 -8.33
N GLY A 369 -24.76 5.44 -8.11
CA GLY A 369 -25.78 6.43 -7.71
C GLY A 369 -26.30 6.25 -6.29
N ILE A 370 -25.51 5.59 -5.42
CA ILE A 370 -25.85 5.32 -4.03
C ILE A 370 -25.41 6.53 -3.18
N GLN A 371 -26.36 7.20 -2.57
CA GLN A 371 -26.09 8.38 -1.71
C GLN A 371 -25.84 7.98 -0.27
N ASN A 372 -26.70 7.11 0.26
CA ASN A 372 -26.64 6.63 1.63
C ASN A 372 -26.47 5.13 1.66
N PHE A 373 -25.56 4.65 2.50
CA PHE A 373 -25.33 3.23 2.73
C PHE A 373 -24.92 2.98 4.19
N ASP A 374 -25.20 1.77 4.66
CA ASP A 374 -24.75 1.34 5.98
C ASP A 374 -23.23 1.11 5.96
N GLN A 375 -22.50 1.87 6.77
CA GLN A 375 -21.05 1.85 6.84
C GLN A 375 -20.50 0.84 7.86
N ARG A 376 -21.35 0.09 8.56
CA ARG A 376 -20.91 -0.79 9.65
C ARG A 376 -20.02 -1.90 9.15
N LEU A 377 -20.44 -2.58 8.07
CA LEU A 377 -19.65 -3.66 7.48
C LEU A 377 -18.32 -3.16 6.93
N GLY A 378 -18.30 -2.01 6.25
CA GLY A 378 -17.05 -1.42 5.75
C GLY A 378 -16.07 -1.06 6.87
N LYS A 379 -16.57 -0.56 8.00
CA LYS A 379 -15.74 -0.30 9.18
C LYS A 379 -15.24 -1.58 9.84
N MET A 380 -16.08 -2.61 9.94
CA MET A 380 -15.67 -3.92 10.45
C MET A 380 -14.62 -4.55 9.53
N ALA A 381 -14.84 -4.52 8.22
CA ALA A 381 -13.90 -5.02 7.23
C ALA A 381 -12.54 -4.32 7.34
N PHE A 382 -12.53 -2.99 7.48
CA PHE A 382 -11.31 -2.24 7.73
C PHE A 382 -10.54 -2.77 8.94
N TRP A 383 -11.19 -2.90 10.08
CA TRP A 383 -10.51 -3.33 11.30
C TRP A 383 -9.98 -4.77 11.19
N LEU A 384 -10.75 -5.69 10.59
CA LEU A 384 -10.29 -7.06 10.39
C LEU A 384 -9.10 -7.13 9.43
N VAL A 385 -9.16 -6.41 8.32
CA VAL A 385 -8.08 -6.34 7.35
C VAL A 385 -6.84 -5.69 7.95
N PHE A 386 -7.01 -4.55 8.62
CA PHE A 386 -5.91 -3.77 9.20
C PHE A 386 -5.21 -4.55 10.33
N THR A 387 -5.98 -5.08 11.29
CA THR A 387 -5.42 -5.84 12.41
C THR A 387 -4.86 -7.20 11.98
N GLY A 388 -5.51 -7.87 11.02
CA GLY A 388 -5.01 -9.11 10.43
C GLY A 388 -3.66 -8.90 9.75
N MET A 389 -3.52 -7.84 8.95
CA MET A 389 -2.26 -7.51 8.27
C MET A 389 -1.16 -7.09 9.26
N LEU A 390 -1.47 -6.26 10.26
CA LEU A 390 -0.51 -5.93 11.30
C LEU A 390 -0.05 -7.15 12.09
N GLY A 391 -0.98 -8.05 12.41
CA GLY A 391 -0.66 -9.31 13.07
C GLY A 391 0.25 -10.20 12.24
N LEU A 392 -0.03 -10.34 10.93
CA LEU A 392 0.85 -11.05 10.00
C LEU A 392 2.24 -10.42 9.96
N GLY A 393 2.33 -9.11 9.78
CA GLY A 393 3.60 -8.39 9.79
C GLY A 393 4.39 -8.63 11.07
N PHE A 394 3.73 -8.54 12.22
CA PHE A 394 4.35 -8.81 13.52
C PHE A 394 4.86 -10.26 13.64
N VAL A 395 4.06 -11.24 13.24
CA VAL A 395 4.47 -12.66 13.30
C VAL A 395 5.65 -12.93 12.36
N PHE A 396 5.64 -12.37 11.16
CA PHE A 396 6.77 -12.48 10.24
C PHE A 396 8.03 -11.80 10.81
N ALA A 397 7.91 -10.63 11.42
CA ALA A 397 9.05 -9.94 12.03
C ALA A 397 9.67 -10.76 13.17
N ILE A 398 8.85 -11.31 14.06
CA ILE A 398 9.32 -12.19 15.14
C ILE A 398 9.94 -13.47 14.58
N GLY A 399 9.24 -14.15 13.66
CA GLY A 399 9.74 -15.35 13.02
C GLY A 399 11.08 -15.12 12.33
N GLY A 400 11.22 -14.02 11.59
CA GLY A 400 12.47 -13.64 10.97
C GLY A 400 13.60 -13.36 11.98
N THR A 401 13.28 -12.76 13.13
CA THR A 401 14.25 -12.54 14.21
C THR A 401 14.70 -13.88 14.82
N ILE A 402 13.79 -14.84 14.98
CA ILE A 402 14.13 -16.20 15.41
C ILE A 402 15.07 -16.85 14.37
N GLN A 403 14.81 -16.71 13.08
CA GLN A 403 15.68 -17.21 12.01
C GLN A 403 17.07 -16.58 12.07
N VAL A 404 17.18 -15.26 12.27
CA VAL A 404 18.47 -14.57 12.46
C VAL A 404 19.26 -15.22 13.58
N PHE A 405 18.61 -15.47 14.71
CA PHE A 405 19.32 -16.05 15.85
C PHE A 405 19.74 -17.50 15.60
N VAL A 406 18.81 -18.36 15.28
CA VAL A 406 19.07 -19.80 15.16
C VAL A 406 20.07 -20.09 14.04
N TYR A 407 19.86 -19.49 12.87
CA TYR A 407 20.69 -19.75 11.70
C TYR A 407 22.00 -18.94 11.72
N ARG A 408 21.90 -17.60 11.84
CA ARG A 408 23.07 -16.73 11.62
C ARG A 408 23.91 -16.52 12.87
N THR A 409 23.30 -16.61 14.06
CA THR A 409 24.02 -16.43 15.33
C THR A 409 24.54 -17.75 15.87
N LEU A 410 23.70 -18.80 15.93
CA LEU A 410 24.09 -20.10 16.43
C LEU A 410 24.71 -21.01 15.35
N GLY A 411 24.58 -20.65 14.07
CA GLY A 411 25.10 -21.42 12.95
C GLY A 411 24.41 -22.76 12.74
N LEU A 412 23.15 -22.90 13.20
CA LEU A 412 22.37 -24.11 13.03
C LEU A 412 21.85 -24.23 11.60
N ASP A 413 21.53 -25.45 11.18
CA ASP A 413 21.04 -25.71 9.82
C ASP A 413 19.71 -25.03 9.55
N TRP A 414 19.65 -24.24 8.48
CA TRP A 414 18.44 -23.54 8.05
C TRP A 414 17.27 -24.49 7.77
N PHE A 415 17.55 -25.63 7.15
CA PHE A 415 16.57 -26.66 6.81
C PHE A 415 16.44 -27.73 7.91
N GLY A 416 17.28 -27.69 8.92
CA GLY A 416 17.28 -28.64 10.01
C GLY A 416 16.11 -28.47 10.98
N GLY A 417 15.88 -29.51 11.80
CA GLY A 417 14.82 -29.55 12.79
C GLY A 417 14.87 -28.42 13.82
N ASP A 418 16.07 -27.92 14.13
CA ASP A 418 16.28 -26.88 15.14
C ASP A 418 15.63 -25.56 14.74
N VAL A 419 15.85 -25.07 13.52
CA VAL A 419 15.23 -23.83 13.01
C VAL A 419 13.74 -24.06 12.85
N SER A 420 13.31 -25.20 12.29
CA SER A 420 11.91 -25.53 12.11
C SER A 420 11.18 -25.60 13.45
N GLY A 421 11.77 -26.22 14.47
CA GLY A 421 11.23 -26.28 15.83
C GLY A 421 11.08 -24.92 16.48
N ALA A 422 12.12 -24.07 16.40
CA ALA A 422 12.08 -22.70 16.94
C ALA A 422 11.02 -21.83 16.27
N MET A 423 10.74 -22.07 14.97
CA MET A 423 9.74 -21.34 14.19
C MET A 423 8.30 -21.81 14.41
N GLN A 424 8.08 -22.92 15.12
CA GLN A 424 6.77 -23.57 15.20
C GLN A 424 5.67 -22.63 15.71
N ILE A 425 5.96 -21.84 16.73
CA ILE A 425 5.00 -20.85 17.26
C ILE A 425 4.63 -19.84 16.18
N ALA A 426 5.62 -19.25 15.50
CA ALA A 426 5.36 -18.31 14.43
C ALA A 426 4.53 -18.94 13.31
N LYS A 427 4.87 -20.16 12.87
CA LYS A 427 4.13 -20.90 11.82
C LYS A 427 2.66 -21.10 12.18
N VAL A 428 2.32 -21.33 13.46
CA VAL A 428 0.93 -21.48 13.92
C VAL A 428 0.17 -20.15 13.87
N PHE A 429 0.82 -19.04 14.21
CA PHE A 429 0.14 -17.73 14.23
C PHE A 429 -0.05 -17.13 12.84
N VAL A 430 0.75 -17.49 11.83
CA VAL A 430 0.55 -17.01 10.44
C VAL A 430 -0.85 -17.33 9.91
N PRO A 431 -1.35 -18.59 9.93
CA PRO A 431 -2.72 -18.87 9.49
C PRO A 431 -3.79 -18.22 10.37
N VAL A 432 -3.54 -17.98 11.66
CA VAL A 432 -4.51 -17.30 12.53
C VAL A 432 -4.75 -15.87 12.07
N PHE A 433 -3.69 -15.07 11.90
CA PHE A 433 -3.82 -13.69 11.40
C PHE A 433 -4.20 -13.65 9.93
N GLY A 434 -3.73 -14.60 9.12
CA GLY A 434 -4.18 -14.78 7.75
C GLY A 434 -5.68 -15.04 7.63
N LEU A 435 -6.27 -15.82 8.53
CA LEU A 435 -7.71 -16.06 8.57
C LEU A 435 -8.48 -14.80 8.97
N ILE A 436 -8.03 -14.06 10.00
CA ILE A 436 -8.63 -12.77 10.40
C ILE A 436 -8.64 -11.82 9.20
N PHE A 437 -7.51 -11.71 8.52
CA PHE A 437 -7.36 -10.89 7.32
C PHE A 437 -8.33 -11.33 6.21
N THR A 438 -8.39 -12.62 5.91
CA THR A 438 -9.24 -13.18 4.84
C THR A 438 -10.74 -13.00 5.14
N ILE A 439 -11.15 -13.15 6.39
CA ILE A 439 -12.54 -12.85 6.82
C ILE A 439 -12.83 -11.36 6.56
N GLY A 440 -11.89 -10.48 6.89
CA GLY A 440 -11.99 -9.05 6.60
C GLY A 440 -12.13 -8.76 5.10
N VAL A 441 -11.34 -9.42 4.26
CA VAL A 441 -11.41 -9.30 2.79
C VAL A 441 -12.75 -9.82 2.26
N ALA A 442 -13.20 -10.97 2.70
CA ALA A 442 -14.50 -11.53 2.31
C ALA A 442 -15.64 -10.57 2.69
N LEU A 443 -15.60 -10.02 3.89
CA LEU A 443 -16.58 -9.04 4.37
C LEU A 443 -16.55 -7.75 3.54
N LEU A 444 -15.37 -7.25 3.20
CA LEU A 444 -15.16 -6.07 2.34
C LEU A 444 -15.75 -6.30 0.94
N VAL A 445 -15.45 -7.44 0.33
CA VAL A 445 -15.98 -7.80 -1.00
C VAL A 445 -17.50 -7.90 -0.94
N PHE A 446 -18.04 -8.60 0.05
CA PHE A 446 -19.48 -8.69 0.27
C PHE A 446 -20.11 -7.30 0.46
N ASP A 447 -19.49 -6.44 1.28
CA ASP A 447 -19.98 -5.08 1.52
C ASP A 447 -20.06 -4.27 0.24
N LEU A 448 -18.96 -4.17 -0.52
CA LEU A 448 -18.90 -3.40 -1.77
C LEU A 448 -19.85 -3.92 -2.85
N LEU A 449 -20.05 -5.24 -2.95
CA LEU A 449 -20.98 -5.83 -3.91
C LEU A 449 -22.44 -5.57 -3.54
N THR A 450 -22.76 -5.52 -2.24
CA THR A 450 -24.13 -5.35 -1.73
C THR A 450 -24.48 -3.93 -1.30
N LEU A 451 -23.60 -2.96 -1.51
CA LEU A 451 -23.87 -1.55 -1.20
C LEU A 451 -25.19 -1.08 -1.86
N GLY A 452 -26.03 -0.42 -1.08
CA GLY A 452 -27.33 0.11 -1.52
C GLY A 452 -28.47 -0.91 -1.52
N HIS A 453 -28.21 -2.21 -1.34
CA HIS A 453 -29.26 -3.22 -1.19
C HIS A 453 -29.67 -3.46 0.28
N ARG A 454 -28.88 -2.95 1.21
CA ARG A 454 -29.14 -3.07 2.65
C ARG A 454 -29.83 -1.80 3.18
N PRO A 455 -30.86 -1.93 4.02
CA PRO A 455 -31.53 -0.76 4.60
C PRO A 455 -30.57 0.00 5.52
N VAL A 456 -30.60 1.31 5.44
CA VAL A 456 -29.94 2.19 6.41
C VAL A 456 -30.83 2.27 7.64
N ILE A 457 -30.40 1.64 8.74
CA ILE A 457 -31.22 1.50 9.96
C ILE A 457 -31.35 2.83 10.71
N THR A 458 -30.37 3.71 10.59
CA THR A 458 -30.41 5.04 11.23
C THR A 458 -30.33 6.09 10.13
N PRO A 459 -31.20 7.11 10.13
CA PRO A 459 -31.03 8.25 9.23
C PRO A 459 -29.65 8.85 9.45
N GLN A 460 -28.76 8.71 8.48
CA GLN A 460 -27.46 9.35 8.49
C GLN A 460 -27.54 10.55 7.55
N ALA A 461 -26.78 11.59 7.84
CA ALA A 461 -26.51 12.61 6.84
C ALA A 461 -25.99 11.93 5.57
N ASP A 462 -26.32 12.46 4.40
CA ASP A 462 -25.89 11.90 3.12
C ASP A 462 -24.40 11.61 3.14
N ASN A 463 -24.05 10.33 2.99
CA ASN A 463 -22.65 9.88 3.08
C ASN A 463 -21.73 10.49 2.02
N LEU A 464 -22.32 11.00 0.95
CA LEU A 464 -21.62 11.55 -0.20
C LEU A 464 -22.14 12.94 -0.61
N ALA A 465 -23.11 13.48 0.15
CA ALA A 465 -23.61 14.84 -0.11
C ALA A 465 -22.48 15.86 0.10
N SER A 466 -22.57 16.97 -0.61
CA SER A 466 -21.68 18.09 -0.41
C SER A 466 -21.84 18.60 1.02
N VAL A 467 -20.83 18.38 1.82
CA VAL A 467 -20.78 18.91 3.18
C VAL A 467 -20.55 20.42 3.08
N GLU A 468 -21.44 21.21 3.65
CA GLU A 468 -21.22 22.64 3.76
C GLU A 468 -19.91 22.91 4.51
N THR A 469 -19.09 23.76 3.93
CA THR A 469 -17.83 24.18 4.54
C THR A 469 -18.15 25.14 5.68
N HIS A 470 -18.07 24.66 6.91
CA HIS A 470 -18.01 25.57 8.04
C HIS A 470 -16.59 26.09 8.18
N ARG A 471 -16.37 27.37 7.91
CA ARG A 471 -15.11 28.02 8.30
C ARG A 471 -15.06 28.09 9.82
N TYR A 472 -13.94 27.59 10.38
CA TYR A 472 -13.68 27.81 11.79
C TYR A 472 -13.46 29.28 12.02
N ALA A 473 -14.18 29.85 13.00
CA ALA A 473 -13.80 31.12 13.58
C ALA A 473 -12.39 30.97 14.19
N ALA A 474 -11.57 32.00 14.08
CA ALA A 474 -10.21 32.00 14.60
C ALA A 474 -10.11 31.69 16.11
N THR A 475 -11.23 31.74 16.82
CA THR A 475 -11.38 31.49 18.26
C THR A 475 -11.94 30.09 18.58
N ALA A 476 -12.25 29.26 17.59
CA ALA A 476 -12.75 27.90 17.84
C ALA A 476 -11.65 27.01 18.41
N GLU A 477 -11.96 26.29 19.49
CA GLU A 477 -11.06 25.29 20.03
C GLU A 477 -10.66 24.30 18.97
N MET A 478 -9.37 24.01 18.91
CA MET A 478 -8.82 23.07 17.94
C MET A 478 -9.45 21.69 18.15
N PRO A 479 -10.01 21.04 17.11
CA PRO A 479 -10.62 19.73 17.25
C PRO A 479 -9.65 18.73 17.85
N ARG A 480 -10.14 17.79 18.64
CA ARG A 480 -9.32 16.82 19.37
C ARG A 480 -8.40 16.01 18.47
N TRP A 481 -8.87 15.61 17.29
CA TRP A 481 -8.05 14.90 16.31
C TRP A 481 -6.91 15.77 15.73
N LYS A 482 -7.13 17.10 15.58
CA LYS A 482 -6.09 18.04 15.14
C LYS A 482 -5.04 18.22 16.23
N GLN A 483 -5.45 18.23 17.50
CA GLN A 483 -4.52 18.24 18.63
C GLN A 483 -3.63 17.00 18.64
N LEU A 484 -4.18 15.82 18.26
CA LEU A 484 -3.41 14.58 18.14
C LEU A 484 -2.30 14.65 17.10
N LEU A 485 -2.44 15.47 16.07
CA LEU A 485 -1.53 15.51 14.91
C LEU A 485 -0.75 16.84 14.76
N THR A 486 -1.04 17.85 15.57
CA THR A 486 -0.35 19.15 15.52
C THR A 486 0.28 19.55 16.85
N GLY A 487 -0.13 18.93 17.93
CA GLY A 487 0.39 19.23 19.25
C GLY A 487 1.50 18.24 19.69
N TRP A 488 1.81 18.28 20.97
CA TRP A 488 2.76 17.35 21.59
C TRP A 488 2.34 15.88 21.43
N GLU A 489 1.05 15.58 21.35
CA GLU A 489 0.54 14.23 21.12
C GLU A 489 1.02 13.67 19.77
N ALA A 490 1.03 14.48 18.70
CA ALA A 490 1.58 14.09 17.41
C ALA A 490 3.07 13.72 17.51
N GLY A 491 3.84 14.55 18.23
CA GLY A 491 5.26 14.27 18.51
C GLY A 491 5.44 12.95 19.28
N VAL A 492 4.58 12.67 20.26
CA VAL A 492 4.63 11.42 21.03
C VAL A 492 4.37 10.20 20.13
N TRP A 493 3.36 10.27 19.24
CA TRP A 493 3.06 9.17 18.31
C TRP A 493 4.21 8.92 17.33
N LEU A 494 4.70 9.98 16.69
CA LEU A 494 5.82 9.86 15.75
C LEU A 494 7.09 9.38 16.45
N LEU A 495 7.44 9.97 17.58
CA LEU A 495 8.61 9.55 18.38
C LEU A 495 8.46 8.11 18.85
N GLY A 496 7.23 7.69 19.25
CA GLY A 496 6.97 6.31 19.64
C GLY A 496 7.23 5.33 18.51
N MET A 497 6.69 5.60 17.32
CA MET A 497 6.90 4.76 16.14
C MET A 497 8.40 4.69 15.79
N TRP A 498 9.07 5.81 15.70
CA TRP A 498 10.50 5.86 15.38
C TRP A 498 11.39 5.29 16.48
N PHE A 499 11.05 5.48 17.75
CA PHE A 499 11.77 4.88 18.88
C PHE A 499 11.74 3.34 18.81
N PHE A 500 10.56 2.76 18.57
CA PHE A 500 10.45 1.31 18.43
C PHE A 500 11.10 0.80 17.14
N GLY A 501 11.05 1.56 16.04
CA GLY A 501 11.82 1.29 14.84
C GLY A 501 13.33 1.30 15.09
N ALA A 502 13.81 2.30 15.84
CA ALA A 502 15.22 2.37 16.24
C ALA A 502 15.64 1.19 17.13
N LEU A 503 14.77 0.72 18.03
CA LEU A 503 15.04 -0.48 18.83
C LEU A 503 15.16 -1.73 17.96
N ILE A 504 14.34 -1.88 16.92
CA ILE A 504 14.47 -2.96 15.94
C ILE A 504 15.84 -2.87 15.27
N THR A 505 16.18 -1.69 14.75
CA THR A 505 17.46 -1.46 14.06
C THR A 505 18.66 -1.75 14.98
N LEU A 506 18.63 -1.22 16.20
CA LEU A 506 19.69 -1.46 17.20
C LEU A 506 19.76 -2.94 17.60
N GLY A 507 18.61 -3.62 17.71
CA GLY A 507 18.56 -5.05 17.95
C GLY A 507 19.28 -5.82 16.83
N LEU A 508 19.00 -5.50 15.57
CA LEU A 508 19.68 -6.12 14.42
C LEU A 508 21.18 -5.74 14.37
N LEU A 509 21.54 -4.48 14.62
CA LEU A 509 22.95 -4.04 14.70
C LEU A 509 23.70 -4.71 15.81
N SER A 510 23.09 -5.01 16.96
CA SER A 510 23.75 -5.64 18.09
C SER A 510 24.21 -7.07 17.80
N PHE A 511 23.63 -7.76 16.83
CA PHE A 511 24.16 -9.04 16.32
C PHE A 511 25.55 -8.85 15.68
N ASN A 512 25.79 -7.73 14.98
CA ASN A 512 27.11 -7.41 14.43
C ASN A 512 28.14 -7.05 15.51
N LEU A 513 27.72 -6.26 16.52
CA LEU A 513 28.62 -5.70 17.52
C LEU A 513 28.99 -6.72 18.61
N SER A 514 28.08 -7.61 18.97
CA SER A 514 28.30 -8.58 20.05
C SER A 514 29.28 -9.69 19.68
N GLY A 515 29.75 -9.73 18.44
CA GLY A 515 30.60 -10.83 17.94
C GLY A 515 30.02 -12.16 18.40
N VAL A 516 29.44 -12.90 17.50
CA VAL A 516 28.70 -14.18 17.70
C VAL A 516 29.30 -15.13 18.75
N ARG A 517 30.52 -14.87 19.20
CA ARG A 517 31.33 -15.75 20.08
C ARG A 517 31.31 -15.40 21.55
N ALA A 518 30.84 -14.24 21.98
CA ALA A 518 31.09 -13.79 23.37
C ALA A 518 29.89 -13.22 24.14
N GLY A 519 28.73 -13.02 23.52
CA GLY A 519 27.60 -12.33 24.15
C GLY A 519 26.36 -13.19 24.34
N SER A 520 25.62 -12.93 25.39
CA SER A 520 24.28 -13.45 25.55
C SER A 520 23.38 -12.92 24.41
N PRO A 521 22.66 -13.78 23.68
CA PRO A 521 21.74 -13.35 22.62
C PRO A 521 20.52 -12.61 23.17
N PHE A 522 20.39 -12.52 24.47
CA PHE A 522 19.24 -11.91 25.14
C PHE A 522 19.03 -10.44 24.73
N LEU A 523 20.08 -9.64 24.66
CA LEU A 523 19.97 -8.21 24.38
C LEU A 523 19.42 -7.92 22.97
N PRO A 524 19.94 -8.51 21.87
CA PRO A 524 19.38 -8.37 20.54
C PRO A 524 17.90 -8.77 20.47
N TYR A 525 17.53 -9.87 21.10
CA TYR A 525 16.13 -10.33 21.12
C TYR A 525 15.23 -9.42 21.92
N ALA A 526 15.67 -9.00 23.12
CA ALA A 526 14.88 -8.10 23.94
C ALA A 526 14.64 -6.77 23.20
N MET A 527 15.67 -6.20 22.58
CA MET A 527 15.54 -4.96 21.83
C MET A 527 14.63 -5.12 20.61
N SER A 528 14.82 -6.15 19.79
CA SER A 528 13.97 -6.39 18.61
C SER A 528 12.54 -6.74 19.03
N GLY A 529 12.34 -7.60 20.02
CA GLY A 529 11.01 -7.99 20.50
C GLY A 529 10.23 -6.81 21.11
N ILE A 530 10.87 -5.98 21.90
CA ILE A 530 10.27 -4.73 22.43
C ILE A 530 9.98 -3.78 21.27
N GLY A 531 10.89 -3.65 20.31
CA GLY A 531 10.72 -2.81 19.15
C GLY A 531 9.49 -3.20 18.32
N TYR A 532 9.37 -4.45 17.91
CA TYR A 532 8.21 -4.93 17.12
C TYR A 532 6.91 -4.84 17.91
N SER A 533 6.91 -5.27 19.19
CA SER A 533 5.69 -5.22 20.02
C SER A 533 5.23 -3.78 20.25
N GLY A 534 6.16 -2.88 20.53
CA GLY A 534 5.88 -1.47 20.74
C GLY A 534 5.40 -0.78 19.47
N LEU A 535 6.02 -1.05 18.33
CA LEU A 535 5.62 -0.50 17.05
C LEU A 535 4.18 -0.93 16.68
N LEU A 536 3.86 -2.21 16.83
CA LEU A 536 2.51 -2.73 16.61
C LEU A 536 1.49 -2.03 17.52
N LEU A 537 1.78 -1.96 18.82
CA LEU A 537 0.89 -1.34 19.80
C LEU A 537 0.66 0.14 19.51
N VAL A 538 1.73 0.90 19.27
CA VAL A 538 1.65 2.35 18.99
C VAL A 538 0.84 2.58 17.71
N THR A 539 1.05 1.78 16.67
CA THR A 539 0.30 1.88 15.41
C THR A 539 -1.20 1.63 15.61
N LEU A 540 -1.56 0.56 16.31
CA LEU A 540 -2.97 0.24 16.60
C LEU A 540 -3.64 1.32 17.45
N LEU A 541 -2.96 1.79 18.51
CA LEU A 541 -3.48 2.84 19.39
C LEU A 541 -3.64 4.17 18.64
N PHE A 542 -2.68 4.53 17.79
CA PHE A 542 -2.76 5.75 16.99
C PHE A 542 -3.97 5.72 16.06
N VAL A 543 -4.14 4.66 15.26
CA VAL A 543 -5.26 4.57 14.32
C VAL A 543 -6.59 4.53 15.07
N TRP A 544 -6.70 3.75 16.14
CA TRP A 544 -7.90 3.72 16.97
C TRP A 544 -8.22 5.11 17.56
N ARG A 545 -7.23 5.77 18.15
CA ARG A 545 -7.39 7.09 18.77
C ARG A 545 -7.78 8.14 17.74
N PHE A 546 -7.14 8.12 16.58
CA PHE A 546 -7.42 9.04 15.49
C PHE A 546 -8.86 8.87 14.97
N LEU A 547 -9.26 7.66 14.59
CA LEU A 547 -10.61 7.37 14.11
C LEU A 547 -11.69 7.66 15.18
N SER A 548 -11.41 7.35 16.45
CA SER A 548 -12.32 7.69 17.57
C SER A 548 -12.47 9.19 17.76
N SER A 549 -11.40 9.96 17.55
CA SER A 549 -11.44 11.43 17.67
C SER A 549 -12.26 12.10 16.58
N LEU A 550 -12.37 11.48 15.40
CA LEU A 550 -13.19 11.98 14.29
C LEU A 550 -14.69 11.84 14.58
N ASN A 551 -15.07 10.80 15.31
CA ASN A 551 -16.45 10.53 15.69
C ASN A 551 -16.88 11.24 16.98
N ALA A 552 -15.94 11.78 17.75
CA ALA A 552 -16.28 12.56 18.94
C ALA A 552 -16.99 13.86 18.50
N ARG A 553 -18.30 13.90 18.67
CA ARG A 553 -19.09 15.13 18.52
C ARG A 553 -18.44 16.18 19.42
N SER A 554 -18.22 17.39 18.90
CA SER A 554 -17.91 18.52 19.76
C SER A 554 -19.07 18.64 20.74
N THR A 555 -18.85 18.30 21.99
CA THR A 555 -19.83 18.46 23.07
C THR A 555 -19.99 19.94 23.48
N THR A 556 -19.50 20.86 22.68
CA THR A 556 -19.75 22.29 22.89
C THR A 556 -21.18 22.58 22.48
N PRO A 557 -22.02 23.08 23.38
CA PRO A 557 -23.39 23.46 23.04
C PRO A 557 -23.38 24.57 21.98
N GLN A 558 -23.87 24.28 20.82
CA GLN A 558 -24.10 25.25 19.74
C GLN A 558 -25.24 26.22 20.08
N ALA A 559 -25.58 26.36 21.35
CA ALA A 559 -26.78 27.04 21.84
C ALA A 559 -26.53 28.42 22.45
N ALA A 560 -25.55 29.18 21.98
CA ALA A 560 -25.44 30.56 22.49
C ALA A 560 -24.91 31.62 21.52
N ALA A 561 -24.83 31.36 20.21
CA ALA A 561 -24.22 32.33 19.29
C ALA A 561 -25.17 32.90 18.20
N PHE A 562 -26.45 32.65 18.27
CA PHE A 562 -27.43 33.45 17.52
C PHE A 562 -28.23 34.31 18.51
N GLY A 563 -27.58 35.36 19.00
CA GLY A 563 -28.30 36.49 19.56
C GLY A 563 -29.27 36.99 18.49
N THR A 564 -30.54 36.99 18.80
CA THR A 564 -31.58 37.70 18.05
C THR A 564 -31.06 39.11 17.71
N PRO A 565 -31.14 39.53 16.44
CA PRO A 565 -30.82 40.92 16.12
C PRO A 565 -31.71 41.85 16.95
N PRO A 566 -31.18 42.95 17.48
CA PRO A 566 -31.98 43.90 18.22
C PRO A 566 -33.12 44.39 17.33
N ALA A 567 -34.33 44.35 17.89
CA ALA A 567 -35.51 44.88 17.24
C ALA A 567 -35.24 46.32 16.79
N ALA A 568 -35.53 46.60 15.53
CA ALA A 568 -35.46 47.93 14.99
C ALA A 568 -36.32 48.87 15.86
N GLN A 569 -35.71 49.90 16.44
CA GLN A 569 -36.46 51.01 17.05
C GLN A 569 -37.18 51.77 15.95
N PRO A 570 -38.47 52.14 16.15
CA PRO A 570 -39.15 52.97 15.20
C PRO A 570 -38.51 54.35 15.21
N ALA A 571 -38.27 54.91 14.02
CA ALA A 571 -37.84 56.27 13.84
C ALA A 571 -39.01 57.23 14.26
N GLU A 572 -38.72 58.13 15.20
CA GLU A 572 -39.44 59.39 15.35
C GLU A 572 -38.88 60.45 14.38
#